data_fe3f4a8ae7fa14fef99676520d31f223
#
_entry.id   fe3f4a8ae7fa14fef99676520d31f223
#
_cell.length_a   1.000
_cell.length_b   1.000
_cell.length_c   1.000
_cell.angle_alpha   90.00
_cell.angle_beta   90.00
_cell.angle_gamma   90.00
#
_symmetry.space_group_name_H-M   'P 1'
#
loop_
_entity.id
_entity.type
_entity.pdbx_description
1 polymer ?
#
loop_
_entity_poly.entity_id
_entity_poly.type
_entity_poly.pdbx_seq_one_letter_code
_entity_poly.pdbx_strand_id
1 'polypeptide(L)'
;MVDPTQQREPQVFVNSGATELPDDFIRHLVWGLTDIGIFNVFIDRDEWWGRDLNHIFTCIEESTIALAIFSPGYPETEWCLDELVKMKERANEKKLLVIPIFLNVSKKDVRTFGGEFGERFMEMRKRYTDYKYDPFRIQRWETSVMTISRMEPSLTWEAQSSNIHLAEEIIRAVKRELDMASDPGFSFPSEFSNESHPKMTIGEVFVSAFLAAFLFSLFIAPKIFTTAKWLLGFPITIVVLHQLYCALAQQNRRAPGA
;
A
#
# COMPACT_ATOMS: atom_id res chain seq x y z
N MET A 1 -24.93 -23.17 10.10
CA MET A 1 -23.71 -23.95 9.98
C MET A 1 -23.30 -23.81 8.54
N VAL A 2 -22.31 -22.91 8.25
CA VAL A 2 -21.80 -22.71 6.88
C VAL A 2 -20.83 -23.85 6.62
N ASP A 3 -21.02 -24.57 5.52
CA ASP A 3 -20.16 -25.67 5.09
C ASP A 3 -18.73 -25.14 4.87
N PRO A 4 -17.71 -25.64 5.61
CA PRO A 4 -16.33 -25.17 5.45
C PRO A 4 -15.68 -25.61 4.14
N THR A 5 -16.38 -26.36 3.28
CA THR A 5 -15.91 -26.84 1.98
C THR A 5 -16.42 -26.01 0.80
N GLN A 6 -17.17 -24.94 1.02
CA GLN A 6 -17.57 -24.05 -0.06
C GLN A 6 -16.33 -23.24 -0.49
N GLN A 7 -15.58 -23.77 -1.46
CA GLN A 7 -14.54 -23.07 -2.16
C GLN A 7 -15.16 -21.77 -2.71
N ARG A 8 -14.74 -20.61 -2.18
CA ARG A 8 -15.17 -19.32 -2.74
C ARG A 8 -14.76 -19.29 -4.20
N GLU A 9 -15.70 -18.95 -5.06
CA GLU A 9 -15.38 -18.71 -6.46
C GLU A 9 -14.31 -17.63 -6.55
N PRO A 10 -13.28 -17.82 -7.39
CA PRO A 10 -12.20 -16.83 -7.51
C PRO A 10 -12.77 -15.50 -8.01
N GLN A 11 -12.42 -14.43 -7.32
CA GLN A 11 -12.76 -13.05 -7.69
C GLN A 11 -11.50 -12.31 -8.12
N VAL A 12 -11.61 -11.51 -9.18
CA VAL A 12 -10.54 -10.62 -9.66
C VAL A 12 -10.93 -9.17 -9.41
N PHE A 13 -10.07 -8.44 -8.73
CA PHE A 13 -10.17 -6.99 -8.55
C PHE A 13 -9.27 -6.26 -9.55
N VAL A 14 -9.78 -5.25 -10.24
CA VAL A 14 -9.02 -4.43 -11.19
C VAL A 14 -8.96 -3.00 -10.67
N ASN A 15 -7.74 -2.58 -10.29
CA ASN A 15 -7.43 -1.22 -9.88
C ASN A 15 -6.66 -0.54 -11.02
N SER A 16 -7.25 0.47 -11.65
CA SER A 16 -6.66 1.17 -12.81
C SER A 16 -6.37 2.65 -12.55
N GLY A 17 -6.72 3.14 -11.38
CA GLY A 17 -6.58 4.56 -11.08
C GLY A 17 -7.48 5.42 -11.95
N ALA A 18 -7.09 6.66 -12.17
CA ALA A 18 -7.75 7.59 -13.07
C ALA A 18 -7.60 7.20 -14.57
N THR A 19 -7.09 6.01 -14.86
CA THR A 19 -6.90 5.55 -16.24
C THR A 19 -8.22 5.09 -16.82
N GLU A 20 -8.70 5.78 -17.83
CA GLU A 20 -9.82 5.29 -18.64
C GLU A 20 -9.38 4.06 -19.43
N LEU A 21 -9.85 2.91 -19.01
CA LEU A 21 -9.66 1.67 -19.76
C LEU A 21 -10.70 1.61 -20.89
N PRO A 22 -10.30 1.38 -22.16
CA PRO A 22 -11.22 1.26 -23.27
C PRO A 22 -12.28 0.17 -23.05
N ASP A 23 -13.52 0.41 -23.47
CA ASP A 23 -14.62 -0.54 -23.30
C ASP A 23 -14.39 -1.88 -24.00
N ASP A 24 -13.69 -1.88 -25.12
CA ASP A 24 -13.31 -3.10 -25.82
C ASP A 24 -12.31 -3.93 -25.03
N PHE A 25 -11.33 -3.29 -24.40
CA PHE A 25 -10.40 -3.95 -23.48
C PHE A 25 -11.13 -4.60 -22.31
N ILE A 26 -11.99 -3.85 -21.62
CA ILE A 26 -12.74 -4.34 -20.47
C ILE A 26 -13.62 -5.52 -20.85
N ARG A 27 -14.33 -5.42 -21.95
CA ARG A 27 -15.20 -6.48 -22.43
C ARG A 27 -14.43 -7.76 -22.74
N HIS A 28 -13.27 -7.66 -23.39
CA HIS A 28 -12.42 -8.81 -23.68
C HIS A 28 -11.84 -9.41 -22.41
N LEU A 29 -11.41 -8.56 -21.48
CA LEU A 29 -10.87 -9.03 -20.19
C LEU A 29 -11.94 -9.80 -19.41
N VAL A 30 -13.15 -9.24 -19.26
CA VAL A 30 -14.24 -9.88 -18.51
C VAL A 30 -14.66 -11.19 -19.19
N TRP A 31 -14.83 -11.20 -20.51
CA TRP A 31 -15.18 -12.43 -21.24
C TRP A 31 -14.11 -13.52 -21.09
N GLY A 32 -12.86 -13.17 -21.30
CA GLY A 32 -11.78 -14.15 -21.20
C GLY A 32 -11.55 -14.66 -19.77
N LEU A 33 -11.77 -13.83 -18.75
CA LEU A 33 -11.77 -14.28 -17.35
C LEU A 33 -12.94 -15.22 -17.07
N THR A 34 -14.14 -14.93 -17.62
CA THR A 34 -15.29 -15.82 -17.51
C THR A 34 -15.06 -17.17 -18.18
N ASP A 35 -14.40 -17.20 -19.33
CA ASP A 35 -14.04 -18.44 -20.05
C ASP A 35 -13.12 -19.36 -19.25
N ILE A 36 -12.30 -18.81 -18.36
CA ILE A 36 -11.44 -19.57 -17.46
C ILE A 36 -12.05 -19.83 -16.08
N GLY A 37 -13.36 -19.57 -15.91
CA GLY A 37 -14.13 -19.88 -14.69
C GLY A 37 -14.13 -18.78 -13.64
N ILE A 38 -13.75 -17.54 -13.97
CA ILE A 38 -13.83 -16.40 -13.06
C ILE A 38 -15.06 -15.59 -13.44
N PHE A 39 -16.12 -15.72 -12.66
CA PHE A 39 -17.40 -15.04 -12.91
C PHE A 39 -17.51 -13.71 -12.15
N ASN A 40 -16.70 -13.51 -11.13
CA ASN A 40 -16.68 -12.31 -10.30
C ASN A 40 -15.49 -11.43 -10.66
N VAL A 41 -15.70 -10.40 -11.48
CA VAL A 41 -14.70 -9.39 -11.84
C VAL A 41 -15.19 -8.05 -11.36
N PHE A 42 -14.47 -7.44 -10.43
CA PHE A 42 -14.73 -6.09 -9.96
C PHE A 42 -13.73 -5.13 -10.58
N ILE A 43 -14.23 -4.12 -11.29
CA ILE A 43 -13.41 -3.07 -11.91
C ILE A 43 -13.78 -1.77 -11.23
N ASP A 44 -12.80 -1.16 -10.53
CA ASP A 44 -13.02 0.17 -9.99
C ASP A 44 -12.94 1.20 -11.12
N ARG A 45 -14.03 1.95 -11.28
CA ARG A 45 -14.12 3.07 -12.22
C ARG A 45 -14.53 4.31 -11.44
N ASP A 46 -13.89 5.42 -11.72
CA ASP A 46 -14.18 6.73 -11.11
C ASP A 46 -15.63 7.20 -11.26
N GLU A 47 -16.41 6.60 -12.16
CA GLU A 47 -17.83 6.95 -12.43
C GLU A 47 -18.78 6.64 -11.26
N TRP A 48 -18.29 6.02 -10.19
CA TRP A 48 -19.13 5.61 -9.07
C TRP A 48 -19.07 6.62 -7.92
N TRP A 49 -19.30 7.88 -8.23
CA TRP A 49 -19.49 8.94 -7.24
C TRP A 49 -20.54 8.51 -6.20
N GLY A 50 -20.11 8.25 -4.96
CA GLY A 50 -20.98 7.87 -3.85
C GLY A 50 -20.84 6.45 -3.33
N ARG A 51 -19.93 5.61 -3.86
CA ARG A 51 -19.63 4.31 -3.24
C ARG A 51 -18.86 4.49 -1.94
N ASP A 52 -19.27 3.72 -0.95
CA ASP A 52 -18.57 3.60 0.31
C ASP A 52 -17.22 2.89 0.07
N LEU A 53 -16.12 3.53 0.47
CA LEU A 53 -14.77 2.91 0.47
C LEU A 53 -14.76 1.54 1.14
N ASN A 54 -15.60 1.34 2.17
CA ASN A 54 -15.71 0.07 2.85
C ASN A 54 -16.17 -1.05 1.90
N HIS A 55 -17.04 -0.72 0.93
CA HIS A 55 -17.47 -1.71 -0.07
C HIS A 55 -16.31 -2.11 -0.99
N ILE A 56 -15.52 -1.14 -1.46
CA ILE A 56 -14.35 -1.38 -2.32
C ILE A 56 -13.31 -2.23 -1.57
N PHE A 57 -13.03 -1.87 -0.32
CA PHE A 57 -12.11 -2.65 0.51
C PHE A 57 -12.61 -4.07 0.75
N THR A 58 -13.93 -4.27 0.89
CA THR A 58 -14.53 -5.60 0.96
C THR A 58 -14.31 -6.39 -0.34
N CYS A 59 -14.49 -5.75 -1.50
CA CYS A 59 -14.20 -6.39 -2.80
C CYS A 59 -12.73 -6.82 -2.91
N ILE A 60 -11.78 -5.99 -2.44
CA ILE A 60 -10.36 -6.36 -2.38
C ILE A 60 -10.14 -7.53 -1.42
N GLU A 61 -10.79 -7.53 -0.26
CA GLU A 61 -10.68 -8.61 0.74
C GLU A 61 -11.23 -9.94 0.26
N GLU A 62 -12.26 -9.92 -0.57
CA GLU A 62 -12.89 -11.10 -1.15
C GLU A 62 -12.17 -11.60 -2.40
N SER A 63 -11.30 -10.79 -2.99
CA SER A 63 -10.57 -11.15 -4.20
C SER A 63 -9.43 -12.12 -3.93
N THR A 64 -9.22 -13.01 -4.88
CA THR A 64 -8.09 -13.96 -4.92
C THR A 64 -6.90 -13.35 -5.66
N ILE A 65 -7.20 -12.59 -6.72
CA ILE A 65 -6.21 -11.90 -7.56
C ILE A 65 -6.61 -10.44 -7.69
N ALA A 66 -5.63 -9.54 -7.70
CA ALA A 66 -5.81 -8.14 -8.04
C ALA A 66 -4.85 -7.73 -9.17
N LEU A 67 -5.35 -6.95 -10.10
CA LEU A 67 -4.61 -6.35 -11.20
C LEU A 67 -4.35 -4.88 -10.85
N ALA A 68 -3.10 -4.49 -10.66
CA ALA A 68 -2.70 -3.10 -10.44
C ALA A 68 -2.20 -2.50 -11.76
N ILE A 69 -3.04 -1.72 -12.45
CA ILE A 69 -2.72 -1.16 -13.76
C ILE A 69 -2.11 0.23 -13.59
N PHE A 70 -0.79 0.30 -13.47
CA PHE A 70 -0.06 1.54 -13.42
C PHE A 70 -0.02 2.23 -14.78
N SER A 71 -0.40 3.48 -14.83
CA SER A 71 -0.29 4.38 -15.98
C SER A 71 0.30 5.72 -15.53
N PRO A 72 0.65 6.63 -16.43
CA PRO A 72 1.08 7.98 -16.03
C PRO A 72 0.06 8.69 -15.13
N GLY A 73 -1.25 8.52 -15.39
CA GLY A 73 -2.35 9.12 -14.62
C GLY A 73 -2.73 8.40 -13.34
N TYR A 74 -2.20 7.20 -13.10
CA TYR A 74 -2.57 6.38 -11.94
C TYR A 74 -2.58 7.12 -10.60
N PRO A 75 -1.59 7.97 -10.26
CA PRO A 75 -1.53 8.61 -8.95
C PRO A 75 -2.40 9.86 -8.80
N GLU A 76 -3.29 10.16 -9.73
CA GLU A 76 -4.09 11.40 -9.69
C GLU A 76 -5.18 11.40 -8.61
N THR A 77 -5.58 10.23 -8.12
CA THR A 77 -6.62 10.07 -7.11
C THR A 77 -6.11 9.43 -5.82
N GLU A 78 -6.57 9.94 -4.68
CA GLU A 78 -6.28 9.37 -3.35
C GLU A 78 -6.85 7.95 -3.22
N TRP A 79 -8.01 7.71 -3.82
CA TRP A 79 -8.77 6.47 -3.71
C TRP A 79 -7.96 5.28 -4.23
N CYS A 80 -7.43 5.41 -5.44
CA CYS A 80 -6.65 4.36 -6.07
C CYS A 80 -5.38 4.02 -5.28
N LEU A 81 -4.78 5.03 -4.65
CA LEU A 81 -3.62 4.84 -3.79
C LEU A 81 -4.00 4.18 -2.46
N ASP A 82 -5.17 4.47 -1.89
CA ASP A 82 -5.66 3.77 -0.70
C ASP A 82 -6.02 2.31 -0.99
N GLU A 83 -6.62 2.05 -2.16
CA GLU A 83 -6.86 0.68 -2.63
C GLU A 83 -5.55 -0.09 -2.80
N LEU A 84 -4.53 0.56 -3.37
CA LEU A 84 -3.20 -0.03 -3.50
C LEU A 84 -2.58 -0.36 -2.14
N VAL A 85 -2.79 0.48 -1.12
CA VAL A 85 -2.40 0.18 0.27
C VAL A 85 -3.09 -1.08 0.75
N LYS A 86 -4.42 -1.17 0.55
CA LYS A 86 -5.20 -2.34 0.94
C LYS A 86 -4.76 -3.61 0.22
N MET A 87 -4.49 -3.52 -1.08
CA MET A 87 -3.97 -4.64 -1.87
C MET A 87 -2.62 -5.13 -1.32
N LYS A 88 -1.69 -4.21 -1.01
CA LYS A 88 -0.40 -4.55 -0.40
C LYS A 88 -0.57 -5.26 0.96
N GLU A 89 -1.45 -4.75 1.82
CA GLU A 89 -1.75 -5.38 3.12
C GLU A 89 -2.19 -6.83 2.94
N ARG A 90 -3.14 -7.07 2.04
CA ARG A 90 -3.65 -8.41 1.74
C ARG A 90 -2.60 -9.33 1.11
N ALA A 91 -1.75 -8.79 0.24
CA ALA A 91 -0.64 -9.53 -0.35
C ALA A 91 0.39 -9.95 0.70
N ASN A 92 0.73 -9.07 1.65
CA ASN A 92 1.62 -9.37 2.77
C ASN A 92 1.04 -10.47 3.69
N GLU A 93 -0.29 -10.52 3.84
CA GLU A 93 -1.00 -11.60 4.54
C GLU A 93 -1.06 -12.91 3.75
N LYS A 94 -0.54 -12.95 2.51
CA LYS A 94 -0.62 -14.08 1.59
C LYS A 94 -2.05 -14.49 1.26
N LYS A 95 -2.96 -13.51 1.20
CA LYS A 95 -4.39 -13.70 0.93
C LYS A 95 -4.83 -13.11 -0.40
N LEU A 96 -3.96 -12.37 -1.09
CA LEU A 96 -4.21 -11.75 -2.37
C LEU A 96 -2.95 -11.85 -3.22
N LEU A 97 -3.09 -12.37 -4.42
CA LEU A 97 -2.04 -12.29 -5.44
C LEU A 97 -2.21 -10.99 -6.22
N VAL A 98 -1.15 -10.19 -6.32
CA VAL A 98 -1.20 -8.94 -7.08
C VAL A 98 -0.33 -9.05 -8.31
N ILE A 99 -0.91 -8.74 -9.48
CA ILE A 99 -0.22 -8.69 -10.77
C ILE A 99 -0.10 -7.23 -11.21
N PRO A 100 1.08 -6.61 -11.11
CA PRO A 100 1.30 -5.26 -11.61
C PRO A 100 1.38 -5.24 -13.13
N ILE A 101 0.69 -4.29 -13.74
CA ILE A 101 0.64 -4.04 -15.17
C ILE A 101 1.09 -2.61 -15.43
N PHE A 102 2.08 -2.42 -16.29
CA PHE A 102 2.65 -1.11 -16.61
C PHE A 102 2.15 -0.69 -18.00
N LEU A 103 1.15 0.20 -18.01
CA LEU A 103 0.51 0.70 -19.21
C LEU A 103 1.09 2.08 -19.58
N ASN A 104 1.85 2.16 -20.65
CA ASN A 104 2.49 3.39 -21.13
C ASN A 104 3.39 4.07 -20.09
N VAL A 105 3.91 3.32 -19.16
CA VAL A 105 4.83 3.78 -18.12
C VAL A 105 5.92 2.73 -17.89
N SER A 106 7.14 3.17 -17.66
CA SER A 106 8.23 2.22 -17.37
C SER A 106 8.15 1.72 -15.93
N LYS A 107 8.51 0.44 -15.72
CA LYS A 107 8.67 -0.12 -14.37
C LYS A 107 9.61 0.74 -13.51
N LYS A 108 10.66 1.30 -14.13
CA LYS A 108 11.63 2.14 -13.44
C LYS A 108 10.97 3.42 -12.92
N ASP A 109 10.21 4.10 -13.77
CA ASP A 109 9.57 5.38 -13.38
C ASP A 109 8.57 5.18 -12.24
N VAL A 110 7.77 4.11 -12.28
CA VAL A 110 6.86 3.78 -11.16
C VAL A 110 7.65 3.51 -9.88
N ARG A 111 8.71 2.70 -9.95
CA ARG A 111 9.53 2.31 -8.79
C ARG A 111 10.33 3.45 -8.17
N THR A 112 10.67 4.45 -8.96
CA THR A 112 11.53 5.59 -8.52
C THR A 112 10.80 6.92 -8.48
N PHE A 113 9.48 6.92 -8.73
CA PHE A 113 8.67 8.13 -8.89
C PHE A 113 9.31 9.09 -9.91
N GLY A 114 9.74 8.54 -11.06
CA GLY A 114 10.31 9.27 -12.17
C GLY A 114 9.31 9.55 -13.29
N GLY A 115 9.73 10.35 -14.26
CA GLY A 115 8.94 10.69 -15.44
C GLY A 115 7.57 11.29 -15.09
N GLU A 116 6.63 11.17 -16.01
CA GLU A 116 5.28 11.73 -15.87
C GLU A 116 4.53 11.13 -14.67
N PHE A 117 4.70 9.83 -14.38
CA PHE A 117 4.12 9.20 -13.19
C PHE A 117 4.54 9.89 -11.90
N GLY A 118 5.84 10.16 -11.77
CA GLY A 118 6.39 10.82 -10.59
C GLY A 118 5.94 12.28 -10.46
N GLU A 119 5.87 13.01 -11.57
CA GLU A 119 5.36 14.38 -11.58
C GLU A 119 3.92 14.45 -11.06
N ARG A 120 3.04 13.59 -11.58
CA ARG A 120 1.63 13.51 -11.15
C ARG A 120 1.49 13.06 -9.69
N PHE A 121 2.33 12.12 -9.25
CA PHE A 121 2.36 11.71 -7.84
C PHE A 121 2.75 12.88 -6.92
N MET A 122 3.75 13.68 -7.31
CA MET A 122 4.17 14.84 -6.53
C MET A 122 3.10 15.95 -6.50
N GLU A 123 2.38 16.15 -7.60
CA GLU A 123 1.25 17.09 -7.64
C GLU A 123 0.12 16.64 -6.71
N MET A 124 -0.24 15.36 -6.74
CA MET A 124 -1.23 14.79 -5.84
C MET A 124 -0.79 14.93 -4.39
N ARG A 125 0.47 14.55 -4.08
CA ARG A 125 1.06 14.71 -2.74
C ARG A 125 0.98 16.16 -2.25
N LYS A 126 1.30 17.14 -3.09
CA LYS A 126 1.21 18.56 -2.76
C LYS A 126 -0.22 18.96 -2.44
N ARG A 127 -1.18 18.62 -3.30
CA ARG A 127 -2.61 18.90 -3.07
C ARG A 127 -3.09 18.31 -1.74
N TYR A 128 -2.72 17.06 -1.46
CA TYR A 128 -3.11 16.39 -0.23
C TYR A 128 -2.50 17.06 1.01
N THR A 129 -1.23 17.42 0.98
CA THR A 129 -0.53 18.10 2.09
C THR A 129 -1.14 19.46 2.40
N ASP A 130 -1.59 20.19 1.39
CA ASP A 130 -2.20 21.53 1.57
C ASP A 130 -3.55 21.47 2.26
N TYR A 131 -4.32 20.39 2.11
CA TYR A 131 -5.70 20.26 2.60
C TYR A 131 -5.90 19.28 3.75
N LYS A 132 -5.14 18.21 3.78
CA LYS A 132 -5.36 17.08 4.71
C LYS A 132 -4.02 16.48 5.14
N TYR A 133 -3.20 17.22 5.84
CA TYR A 133 -1.86 16.75 6.21
C TYR A 133 -1.91 15.47 7.05
N ASP A 134 -1.60 14.33 6.44
CA ASP A 134 -1.30 13.04 7.07
C ASP A 134 -0.05 12.42 6.42
N PRO A 135 1.14 12.63 6.99
CA PRO A 135 2.39 12.12 6.42
C PRO A 135 2.44 10.58 6.41
N PHE A 136 1.75 9.93 7.33
CA PHE A 136 1.71 8.46 7.36
C PHE A 136 0.90 7.88 6.19
N ARG A 137 -0.16 8.56 5.74
CA ARG A 137 -0.93 8.13 4.57
C ARG A 137 -0.09 8.23 3.31
N ILE A 138 0.62 9.35 3.11
CA ILE A 138 1.54 9.52 1.97
C ILE A 138 2.63 8.45 1.98
N GLN A 139 3.25 8.18 3.13
CA GLN A 139 4.25 7.14 3.27
C GLN A 139 3.70 5.75 2.94
N ARG A 140 2.45 5.45 3.34
CA ARG A 140 1.78 4.19 2.95
C ARG A 140 1.60 4.09 1.44
N TRP A 141 1.19 5.16 0.77
CA TRP A 141 1.08 5.20 -0.69
C TRP A 141 2.43 4.94 -1.37
N GLU A 142 3.47 5.70 -1.00
CA GLU A 142 4.83 5.52 -1.54
C GLU A 142 5.32 4.09 -1.37
N THR A 143 5.20 3.54 -0.17
CA THR A 143 5.61 2.17 0.12
C THR A 143 4.80 1.16 -0.68
N SER A 144 3.50 1.37 -0.88
CA SER A 144 2.64 0.45 -1.63
C SER A 144 2.96 0.45 -3.11
N VAL A 145 3.19 1.63 -3.71
CA VAL A 145 3.66 1.76 -5.09
C VAL A 145 4.99 1.02 -5.29
N MET A 146 5.97 1.27 -4.42
CA MET A 146 7.28 0.61 -4.51
C MET A 146 7.21 -0.90 -4.33
N THR A 147 6.40 -1.37 -3.40
CA THR A 147 6.26 -2.80 -3.11
C THR A 147 5.56 -3.51 -4.25
N ILE A 148 4.35 -3.06 -4.62
CA ILE A 148 3.54 -3.72 -5.66
C ILE A 148 4.24 -3.67 -7.02
N SER A 149 4.88 -2.55 -7.38
CA SER A 149 5.59 -2.45 -8.66
C SER A 149 6.77 -3.41 -8.81
N ARG A 150 7.22 -4.07 -7.76
CA ARG A 150 8.29 -5.09 -7.77
C ARG A 150 7.76 -6.52 -7.78
N MET A 151 6.46 -6.72 -7.61
CA MET A 151 5.86 -8.05 -7.62
C MET A 151 5.98 -8.71 -8.99
N GLU A 152 6.08 -10.03 -9.01
CA GLU A 152 6.06 -10.86 -10.21
C GLU A 152 4.94 -11.93 -10.06
N PRO A 153 4.26 -12.34 -11.13
CA PRO A 153 4.51 -11.90 -12.52
C PRO A 153 4.06 -10.46 -12.74
N SER A 154 4.71 -9.77 -13.69
CA SER A 154 4.35 -8.41 -14.06
C SER A 154 4.31 -8.25 -15.57
N LEU A 155 3.41 -7.40 -16.07
CA LEU A 155 3.21 -7.14 -17.48
C LEU A 155 3.60 -5.70 -17.83
N THR A 156 4.17 -5.49 -19.03
CA THR A 156 4.48 -4.15 -19.54
C THR A 156 3.83 -4.00 -20.89
N TRP A 157 3.14 -2.88 -21.11
CA TRP A 157 2.39 -2.64 -22.32
C TRP A 157 2.55 -1.21 -22.84
N GLU A 158 2.75 -1.07 -24.15
CA GLU A 158 2.88 0.21 -24.82
C GLU A 158 1.67 0.51 -25.71
N ALA A 159 1.30 1.78 -25.85
CA ALA A 159 0.08 2.26 -26.53
C ALA A 159 -0.09 1.82 -28.00
N GLN A 160 0.98 1.36 -28.63
CA GLN A 160 0.94 0.91 -30.02
C GLN A 160 0.43 -0.52 -30.18
N SER A 161 0.23 -1.24 -29.10
CA SER A 161 -0.22 -2.62 -29.09
C SER A 161 -1.73 -2.72 -28.95
N SER A 162 -2.33 -3.78 -29.49
CA SER A 162 -3.80 -3.97 -29.43
C SER A 162 -4.28 -4.18 -28.00
N ASN A 163 -5.32 -3.46 -27.58
CA ASN A 163 -5.99 -3.62 -26.28
C ASN A 163 -6.47 -5.07 -26.06
N ILE A 164 -6.90 -5.75 -27.11
CA ILE A 164 -7.33 -7.16 -27.05
C ILE A 164 -6.16 -8.04 -26.66
N HIS A 165 -4.99 -7.82 -27.25
CA HIS A 165 -3.80 -8.62 -26.94
C HIS A 165 -3.33 -8.39 -25.49
N LEU A 166 -3.44 -7.17 -24.97
CA LEU A 166 -3.20 -6.92 -23.53
C LEU A 166 -4.15 -7.72 -22.66
N ALA A 167 -5.46 -7.72 -22.97
CA ALA A 167 -6.43 -8.52 -22.23
C ALA A 167 -6.08 -10.01 -22.24
N GLU A 168 -5.68 -10.55 -23.39
CA GLU A 168 -5.25 -11.95 -23.53
C GLU A 168 -4.01 -12.27 -22.69
N GLU A 169 -3.01 -11.38 -22.66
CA GLU A 169 -1.82 -11.56 -21.81
C GLU A 169 -2.19 -11.59 -20.33
N ILE A 170 -3.08 -10.69 -19.91
CA ILE A 170 -3.57 -10.65 -18.52
C ILE A 170 -4.31 -11.94 -18.19
N ILE A 171 -5.24 -12.40 -19.05
CA ILE A 171 -5.99 -13.64 -18.85
C ILE A 171 -5.04 -14.84 -18.73
N ARG A 172 -4.00 -14.92 -19.57
CA ARG A 172 -2.99 -15.98 -19.49
C ARG A 172 -2.19 -15.93 -18.19
N ALA A 173 -1.84 -14.71 -17.71
CA ALA A 173 -1.16 -14.55 -16.43
C ALA A 173 -2.04 -14.99 -15.27
N VAL A 174 -3.29 -14.50 -15.23
CA VAL A 174 -4.28 -14.87 -14.19
C VAL A 174 -4.50 -16.39 -14.16
N LYS A 175 -4.71 -17.01 -15.32
CA LYS A 175 -4.90 -18.47 -15.40
C LYS A 175 -3.71 -19.23 -14.83
N ARG A 176 -2.48 -18.85 -15.23
CA ARG A 176 -1.26 -19.48 -14.72
C ARG A 176 -1.16 -19.41 -13.20
N GLU A 177 -1.46 -18.24 -12.63
CA GLU A 177 -1.38 -18.06 -11.19
C GLU A 177 -2.44 -18.86 -10.43
N LEU A 178 -3.65 -18.97 -10.99
CA LEU A 178 -4.70 -19.82 -10.42
C LEU A 178 -4.36 -21.30 -10.49
N ASP A 179 -3.79 -21.75 -11.62
CA ASP A 179 -3.37 -23.13 -11.80
C ASP A 179 -2.25 -23.49 -10.78
N MET A 180 -1.30 -22.55 -10.56
CA MET A 180 -0.26 -22.72 -9.54
C MET A 180 -0.84 -22.71 -8.12
N ALA A 181 -1.76 -21.79 -7.80
CA ALA A 181 -2.38 -21.71 -6.49
C ALA A 181 -3.24 -22.94 -6.14
N SER A 182 -3.69 -23.68 -7.14
CA SER A 182 -4.45 -24.93 -6.99
C SER A 182 -3.58 -26.15 -6.71
N ASP A 183 -2.25 -26.04 -6.85
CA ASP A 183 -1.30 -27.11 -6.53
C ASP A 183 -1.17 -27.22 -4.99
N PRO A 184 -1.38 -28.41 -4.39
CA PRO A 184 -1.20 -28.63 -2.95
C PRO A 184 0.20 -28.28 -2.41
N GLY A 185 1.20 -28.17 -3.28
CA GLY A 185 2.57 -27.75 -2.95
C GLY A 185 2.81 -26.25 -3.06
N PHE A 186 1.83 -25.47 -3.48
CA PHE A 186 2.00 -24.03 -3.69
C PHE A 186 2.20 -23.29 -2.36
N SER A 187 3.25 -22.50 -2.32
CA SER A 187 3.46 -21.48 -1.26
C SER A 187 3.60 -20.11 -1.93
N PHE A 188 2.91 -19.11 -1.39
CA PHE A 188 3.09 -17.73 -1.85
C PHE A 188 4.59 -17.36 -1.86
N PRO A 189 5.07 -16.62 -2.87
CA PRO A 189 6.46 -16.18 -2.94
C PRO A 189 6.90 -15.54 -1.63
N SER A 190 8.03 -16.01 -1.07
CA SER A 190 8.53 -15.58 0.24
C SER A 190 9.22 -14.22 0.23
N GLU A 191 9.31 -13.56 -0.92
CA GLU A 191 10.06 -12.32 -1.10
C GLU A 191 9.50 -11.11 -0.30
N PHE A 192 8.28 -11.23 0.22
CA PHE A 192 7.65 -10.15 1.00
C PHE A 192 7.94 -10.18 2.51
N SER A 193 8.62 -11.21 3.00
CA SER A 193 8.87 -11.36 4.44
C SER A 193 10.06 -10.54 4.96
N ASN A 194 10.76 -9.77 4.13
CA ASN A 194 12.02 -9.12 4.51
C ASN A 194 12.06 -7.59 4.37
N GLU A 195 10.94 -6.91 4.22
CA GLU A 195 10.90 -5.54 4.73
C GLU A 195 10.66 -5.62 6.25
N SER A 196 11.71 -6.00 6.98
CA SER A 196 11.83 -5.60 8.37
C SER A 196 11.73 -4.07 8.37
N HIS A 197 10.54 -3.53 8.65
CA HIS A 197 10.51 -2.23 9.29
C HIS A 197 11.60 -2.30 10.37
N PRO A 198 12.61 -1.41 10.38
CA PRO A 198 13.49 -1.38 11.51
C PRO A 198 12.56 -1.28 12.70
N LYS A 199 12.44 -2.36 13.47
CA LYS A 199 11.81 -2.31 14.78
C LYS A 199 12.71 -1.38 15.55
N MET A 200 12.44 -0.06 15.42
CA MET A 200 13.08 0.91 16.28
C MET A 200 12.78 0.41 17.67
N THR A 201 13.78 -0.12 18.32
CA THR A 201 13.64 -0.53 19.70
C THR A 201 13.17 0.70 20.46
N ILE A 202 12.30 0.49 21.43
CA ILE A 202 11.80 1.59 22.30
C ILE A 202 12.98 2.47 22.74
N GLY A 203 14.18 1.87 22.94
CA GLY A 203 15.42 2.58 23.23
C GLY A 203 15.88 3.55 22.13
N GLU A 204 15.77 3.19 20.84
CA GLU A 204 16.20 4.05 19.73
C GLU A 204 15.25 5.24 19.53
N VAL A 205 13.94 5.04 19.74
CA VAL A 205 12.95 6.13 19.73
C VAL A 205 13.26 7.12 20.86
N PHE A 206 13.59 6.64 22.05
CA PHE A 206 13.96 7.50 23.17
C PHE A 206 15.28 8.22 22.95
N VAL A 207 16.30 7.57 22.40
CA VAL A 207 17.59 8.19 22.06
C VAL A 207 17.42 9.29 21.02
N SER A 208 16.63 9.02 19.98
CA SER A 208 16.31 10.00 18.92
C SER A 208 15.54 11.20 19.46
N ALA A 209 14.51 10.97 20.28
CA ALA A 209 13.74 12.03 20.92
C ALA A 209 14.60 12.85 21.92
N PHE A 210 15.50 12.20 22.67
CA PHE A 210 16.40 12.86 23.59
C PHE A 210 17.45 13.71 22.87
N LEU A 211 17.99 13.20 21.76
CA LEU A 211 18.96 13.94 20.94
C LEU A 211 18.29 15.17 20.30
N ALA A 212 17.08 15.03 19.80
CA ALA A 212 16.31 16.14 19.23
C ALA A 212 15.97 17.20 20.28
N ALA A 213 15.54 16.81 21.48
CA ALA A 213 15.26 17.71 22.59
C ALA A 213 16.55 18.40 23.11
N PHE A 214 17.68 17.67 23.13
CA PHE A 214 18.98 18.22 23.52
C PHE A 214 19.50 19.23 22.52
N LEU A 215 19.42 18.93 21.21
CA LEU A 215 19.77 19.85 20.14
C LEU A 215 18.86 21.09 20.09
N PHE A 216 17.57 20.90 20.32
CA PHE A 216 16.62 22.00 20.47
C PHE A 216 16.99 22.91 21.64
N SER A 217 17.34 22.33 22.78
CA SER A 217 17.80 23.08 23.96
C SER A 217 19.10 23.88 23.71
N LEU A 218 20.04 23.29 22.98
CA LEU A 218 21.34 23.91 22.69
C LEU A 218 21.25 25.05 21.65
N PHE A 219 20.42 24.91 20.63
CA PHE A 219 20.41 25.80 19.46
C PHE A 219 19.25 26.81 19.44
N ILE A 220 18.13 26.49 20.03
CA ILE A 220 16.91 27.31 19.95
C ILE A 220 16.59 28.02 21.27
N ALA A 221 16.80 27.37 22.40
CA ALA A 221 16.55 27.96 23.72
C ALA A 221 17.34 29.25 24.02
N PRO A 222 18.62 29.39 23.62
CA PRO A 222 19.37 30.63 23.87
C PRO A 222 18.81 31.85 23.15
N LYS A 223 18.04 31.67 22.07
CA LYS A 223 17.45 32.77 21.29
C LYS A 223 16.11 33.23 21.82
N ILE A 224 15.45 32.45 22.67
CA ILE A 224 14.08 32.76 23.14
C ILE A 224 14.05 33.27 24.61
N PHE A 225 15.07 32.92 25.41
CA PHE A 225 15.06 33.23 26.85
C PHE A 225 16.25 34.10 27.28
N THR A 226 16.07 35.39 27.28
CA THR A 226 16.95 36.38 27.90
C THR A 226 16.49 36.76 29.30
N THR A 227 15.91 35.91 30.10
CA THR A 227 15.76 36.17 31.57
C THR A 227 15.51 34.90 32.38
N ALA A 228 16.36 34.73 33.34
CA ALA A 228 16.40 33.88 34.53
C ALA A 228 15.08 33.18 35.00
N LYS A 229 14.72 32.02 34.43
CA LYS A 229 13.81 31.04 35.06
C LYS A 229 14.19 29.57 34.82
N TRP A 230 15.44 29.29 34.58
CA TRP A 230 15.94 27.96 34.20
C TRP A 230 16.09 26.96 35.37
N LEU A 231 15.96 27.37 36.64
CA LEU A 231 16.30 26.50 37.77
C LEU A 231 15.13 25.63 38.28
N LEU A 232 13.92 25.79 37.79
CA LEU A 232 12.76 25.04 38.32
C LEU A 232 12.10 24.06 37.31
N GLY A 233 12.38 24.14 36.03
CA GLY A 233 11.72 23.28 35.01
C GLY A 233 12.42 21.95 34.77
N PHE A 234 13.74 21.89 34.93
CA PHE A 234 14.56 20.71 34.61
C PHE A 234 14.32 19.46 35.49
N PRO A 235 14.14 19.58 36.80
CA PRO A 235 13.92 18.40 37.66
C PRO A 235 12.54 17.78 37.45
N ILE A 236 11.52 18.57 37.09
CA ILE A 236 10.15 18.04 36.93
C ILE A 236 10.04 17.18 35.68
N THR A 237 10.67 17.59 34.59
CA THR A 237 10.69 16.80 33.34
C THR A 237 11.41 15.47 33.48
N ILE A 238 12.52 15.43 34.22
CA ILE A 238 13.25 14.20 34.49
C ILE A 238 12.45 13.24 35.38
N VAL A 239 11.75 13.76 36.38
CA VAL A 239 10.90 12.93 37.25
C VAL A 239 9.70 12.35 36.52
N VAL A 240 9.04 13.13 35.66
CA VAL A 240 7.91 12.65 34.85
C VAL A 240 8.34 11.59 33.85
N LEU A 241 9.48 11.79 33.16
CA LEU A 241 10.04 10.80 32.24
C LEU A 241 10.49 9.53 32.95
N HIS A 242 11.07 9.62 34.13
CA HIS A 242 11.45 8.47 34.94
C HIS A 242 10.21 7.68 35.42
N GLN A 243 9.13 8.35 35.83
CA GLN A 243 7.88 7.69 36.21
C GLN A 243 7.21 6.99 35.03
N LEU A 244 7.18 7.62 33.85
CA LEU A 244 6.69 7.00 32.59
C LEU A 244 7.51 5.78 32.20
N TYR A 245 8.84 5.87 32.31
CA TYR A 245 9.73 4.73 32.05
C TYR A 245 9.46 3.56 32.98
N CYS A 246 9.32 3.82 34.28
CA CYS A 246 9.01 2.79 35.27
C CYS A 246 7.63 2.16 35.04
N ALA A 247 6.62 2.94 34.65
CA ALA A 247 5.30 2.43 34.35
C ALA A 247 5.28 1.52 33.12
N LEU A 248 5.98 1.89 32.04
CA LEU A 248 6.12 1.10 30.83
C LEU A 248 6.94 -0.18 31.05
N ALA A 249 8.00 -0.10 31.86
CA ALA A 249 8.82 -1.26 32.22
C ALA A 249 8.04 -2.29 33.08
N GLN A 250 7.08 -1.83 33.89
CA GLN A 250 6.18 -2.72 34.66
C GLN A 250 5.12 -3.36 33.76
N GLN A 251 4.62 -2.66 32.75
CA GLN A 251 3.65 -3.18 31.81
C GLN A 251 4.26 -4.29 30.92
N ASN A 252 5.53 -4.15 30.54
CA ASN A 252 6.24 -5.15 29.75
C ASN A 252 6.61 -6.43 30.54
N ARG A 253 6.63 -6.38 31.88
CA ARG A 253 6.82 -7.56 32.75
C ARG A 253 5.53 -8.31 33.06
N ARG A 254 4.36 -7.78 32.66
CA ARG A 254 3.04 -8.39 32.89
C ARG A 254 2.46 -9.08 31.66
N ALA A 255 3.16 -9.10 30.54
CA ALA A 255 2.78 -9.92 29.39
C ALA A 255 3.19 -11.38 29.70
N PRO A 256 2.24 -12.30 29.97
CA PRO A 256 2.58 -13.69 30.17
C PRO A 256 2.96 -14.29 28.83
N GLY A 257 4.06 -15.04 28.82
CA GLY A 257 4.41 -15.88 27.69
C GLY A 257 3.30 -16.91 27.44
N ALA A 258 2.84 -16.95 26.20
CA ALA A 258 2.15 -18.07 25.58
C ALA A 258 2.70 -18.19 24.15
#